data_241cf0164a0ae53e8e663498fe3a081e
#
_entry.id   241cf0164a0ae53e8e663498fe3a081e
#
_cell.length_a   1.000
_cell.length_b   1.000
_cell.length_c   1.000
_cell.angle_alpha   90.00
_cell.angle_beta   90.00
_cell.angle_gamma   90.00
#
_symmetry.space_group_name_H-M   'P 1'
#
loop_
_entity.id
_entity.type
_entity.pdbx_description
1 polymer ?
#
loop_
_entity_poly.entity_id
_entity_poly.type
_entity_poly.pdbx_seq_one_letter_code
_entity_poly.pdbx_strand_id
1 'polypeptide(L)'
;WEESSYWNDPVHFSLLGASSHQNFPLDAGISLGTKGFSFILGRGRVSLGEGYTGNTAIGDNYEYQEFMKLGFYTKRTSVFLTLTNFDSSHGVSIDKPWKLNATGFSNYRELRHSATYEVVPIDSFKASLSFITLIDTNTAFDFRYLNPFMAMHNYYNYHEETTLEANNMISVDASWSFLKKWSLYAQVTMDQFQIPGEAEGYLGFGYTEPNAFGGLLNVSYTDILAGGLLNVYAETVYNMPGMYLNSKFYDKYGNITQYKYVNHKDGDINRRCWSQDFLLGYSRTESNDPDLAYSGYKYGPDCFVFSVGGTYEKPLEYSITSALMYMMHGEKGRGGNVSNYTFDGIDGIDDVNRIALTGIVEHTFCVSLEGSYSILPWLSVSGGAAYSYRWNFRNEAGRTFGNLQAYVGVSIGNGR
;
A
#
# COMPACT_ATOMS: atom_id res chain seq x y z
N TRP A 1 -24.95 4.68 6.11
CA TRP A 1 -24.38 4.39 4.79
C TRP A 1 -23.25 5.37 4.41
N GLU A 2 -23.32 6.65 4.77
CA GLU A 2 -22.23 7.62 4.55
C GLU A 2 -20.99 7.35 5.42
N GLU A 3 -21.13 6.62 6.52
CA GLU A 3 -20.03 6.29 7.43
C GLU A 3 -19.30 4.99 7.07
N SER A 4 -19.86 4.17 6.18
CA SER A 4 -19.25 2.91 5.73
C SER A 4 -18.28 3.07 4.56
N SER A 5 -18.17 4.26 3.98
CA SER A 5 -17.25 4.57 2.88
C SER A 5 -15.78 4.74 3.29
N TYR A 6 -15.42 4.32 4.51
CA TYR A 6 -14.02 4.24 4.90
C TYR A 6 -13.39 3.02 4.26
N TRP A 7 -12.71 3.28 3.18
CA TRP A 7 -11.99 2.33 2.36
C TRP A 7 -10.86 1.58 3.09
N ASN A 8 -10.65 1.79 4.36
CA ASN A 8 -9.72 1.03 5.21
C ASN A 8 -10.34 0.68 6.56
N ASP A 9 -11.65 0.40 6.60
CA ASP A 9 -12.27 -0.12 7.81
C ASP A 9 -11.74 -1.54 8.09
N PRO A 10 -11.06 -1.78 9.24
CA PRO A 10 -10.56 -3.11 9.58
C PRO A 10 -11.66 -4.16 9.74
N VAL A 11 -12.92 -3.73 9.83
CA VAL A 11 -14.11 -4.60 10.00
C VAL A 11 -14.83 -4.81 8.67
N HIS A 12 -14.33 -4.30 7.56
CA HIS A 12 -15.03 -4.45 6.29
C HIS A 12 -14.81 -5.84 5.71
N PHE A 13 -15.83 -6.68 5.78
CA PHE A 13 -15.90 -7.89 4.96
C PHE A 13 -16.36 -7.48 3.57
N SER A 14 -15.48 -7.64 2.58
CA SER A 14 -15.89 -7.50 1.20
C SER A 14 -16.89 -8.61 0.87
N LEU A 15 -18.17 -8.27 0.79
CA LEU A 15 -19.18 -9.16 0.25
C LEU A 15 -18.98 -9.23 -1.28
N LEU A 16 -18.01 -10.01 -1.69
CA LEU A 16 -17.81 -10.36 -3.09
C LEU A 16 -19.10 -10.95 -3.62
N GLY A 17 -19.78 -10.24 -4.50
CA GLY A 17 -20.90 -10.77 -5.21
C GLY A 17 -22.26 -10.10 -4.99
N ALA A 18 -22.35 -9.06 -4.17
CA ALA A 18 -23.61 -8.33 -4.01
C ALA A 18 -23.90 -7.38 -5.18
N SER A 19 -22.96 -7.12 -6.09
CA SER A 19 -23.17 -6.27 -7.28
C SER A 19 -23.13 -7.08 -8.56
N SER A 20 -24.12 -6.88 -9.41
CA SER A 20 -24.18 -7.47 -10.77
C SER A 20 -23.20 -6.81 -11.76
N HIS A 21 -22.42 -5.84 -11.31
CA HIS A 21 -21.54 -4.99 -12.12
C HIS A 21 -20.05 -5.27 -11.86
N GLN A 22 -19.68 -6.50 -11.60
CA GLN A 22 -18.29 -6.87 -11.40
C GLN A 22 -17.52 -6.79 -12.72
N ASN A 23 -16.35 -6.16 -12.68
CA ASN A 23 -15.33 -6.29 -13.72
C ASN A 23 -14.79 -7.73 -13.70
N PHE A 24 -15.54 -8.62 -14.27
CA PHE A 24 -15.22 -10.05 -14.27
C PHE A 24 -14.36 -10.41 -15.50
N PRO A 25 -13.33 -11.24 -15.34
CA PRO A 25 -12.86 -11.90 -14.14
C PRO A 25 -11.96 -11.01 -13.27
N LEU A 26 -11.98 -11.19 -11.94
CA LEU A 26 -11.10 -10.51 -11.00
C LEU A 26 -9.65 -11.00 -11.12
N ASP A 27 -9.48 -12.29 -11.37
CA ASP A 27 -8.19 -12.94 -11.62
C ASP A 27 -8.19 -13.62 -12.98
N ALA A 28 -7.28 -13.18 -13.86
CA ALA A 28 -7.08 -13.77 -15.17
C ALA A 28 -5.66 -13.50 -15.65
N GLY A 29 -5.04 -14.43 -16.36
CA GLY A 29 -3.70 -14.18 -16.86
C GLY A 29 -3.14 -15.31 -17.70
N ILE A 30 -2.00 -14.98 -18.33
CA ILE A 30 -1.16 -15.93 -19.08
C ILE A 30 0.19 -15.97 -18.37
N SER A 31 0.65 -17.18 -18.10
CA SER A 31 1.96 -17.41 -17.50
C SER A 31 2.78 -18.32 -18.42
N LEU A 32 4.02 -17.90 -18.68
CA LEU A 32 5.02 -18.65 -19.44
C LEU A 32 6.30 -18.74 -18.61
N GLY A 33 6.98 -19.88 -18.65
CA GLY A 33 8.20 -19.97 -17.87
C GLY A 33 9.12 -21.13 -18.24
N THR A 34 10.35 -21.02 -17.78
CA THR A 34 11.39 -22.04 -17.85
C THR A 34 12.12 -22.11 -16.50
N LYS A 35 13.20 -22.91 -16.38
CA LYS A 35 13.98 -22.99 -15.14
C LYS A 35 14.66 -21.67 -14.73
N GLY A 36 14.91 -20.75 -15.65
CA GLY A 36 15.64 -19.50 -15.40
C GLY A 36 14.84 -18.25 -15.68
N PHE A 37 13.60 -18.37 -16.15
CA PHE A 37 12.79 -17.24 -16.58
C PHE A 37 11.30 -17.49 -16.37
N SER A 38 10.56 -16.46 -16.01
CA SER A 38 9.10 -16.45 -16.04
C SER A 38 8.57 -15.13 -16.59
N PHE A 39 7.42 -15.21 -17.25
CA PHE A 39 6.64 -14.09 -17.72
C PHE A 39 5.19 -14.30 -17.30
N ILE A 40 4.57 -13.28 -16.72
CA ILE A 40 3.15 -13.27 -16.37
C ILE A 40 2.57 -11.97 -16.89
N LEU A 41 1.48 -12.07 -17.62
CA LEU A 41 0.63 -10.93 -18.00
C LEU A 41 -0.79 -11.24 -17.52
N GLY A 42 -1.35 -10.36 -16.71
CA GLY A 42 -2.64 -10.66 -16.14
C GLY A 42 -3.25 -9.56 -15.32
N ARG A 43 -4.38 -9.91 -14.77
CA ARG A 43 -5.15 -9.18 -13.77
C ARG A 43 -5.16 -9.99 -12.47
N GLY A 44 -4.97 -9.36 -11.34
CA GLY A 44 -4.99 -10.00 -10.03
C GLY A 44 -4.37 -9.12 -8.96
N ARG A 45 -4.21 -9.65 -7.77
CA ARG A 45 -3.56 -8.91 -6.68
C ARG A 45 -2.05 -8.94 -6.82
N VAL A 46 -1.43 -7.80 -6.58
CA VAL A 46 0.03 -7.64 -6.60
C VAL A 46 0.47 -7.08 -5.26
N SER A 47 1.32 -7.81 -4.55
CA SER A 47 1.92 -7.36 -3.29
C SER A 47 3.42 -7.65 -3.27
N LEU A 48 4.14 -6.97 -2.38
CA LEU A 48 5.56 -7.14 -2.14
C LEU A 48 5.83 -7.20 -0.64
N GLY A 49 6.10 -8.39 -0.15
CA GLY A 49 6.33 -8.69 1.26
C GLY A 49 5.49 -9.85 1.80
N GLU A 50 5.69 -10.19 3.07
CA GLU A 50 5.09 -11.33 3.77
C GLU A 50 4.30 -10.88 5.02
N GLY A 51 3.77 -9.63 5.02
CA GLY A 51 2.97 -9.10 6.13
C GLY A 51 1.56 -9.69 6.18
N TYR A 52 1.08 -10.00 7.37
CA TYR A 52 -0.28 -10.50 7.60
C TYR A 52 -1.34 -9.42 7.52
N THR A 53 -1.03 -8.21 7.96
CA THR A 53 -1.96 -7.07 7.89
C THR A 53 -1.75 -6.19 6.65
N GLY A 54 -0.79 -6.53 5.80
CA GLY A 54 -0.38 -5.81 4.59
C GLY A 54 1.11 -5.52 4.58
N ASN A 55 1.60 -4.85 3.55
CA ASN A 55 3.01 -4.55 3.34
C ASN A 55 3.23 -3.06 3.18
N THR A 56 4.37 -2.56 3.68
CA THR A 56 4.69 -1.11 3.63
C THR A 56 5.14 -0.64 2.26
N ALA A 57 5.69 -1.55 1.44
CA ALA A 57 6.19 -1.26 0.10
C ALA A 57 5.07 -1.32 -0.96
N ILE A 58 4.48 -2.50 -1.16
CA ILE A 58 3.34 -2.74 -2.04
C ILE A 58 2.36 -3.63 -1.30
N GLY A 59 1.19 -3.09 -0.97
CA GLY A 59 0.09 -3.82 -0.35
C GLY A 59 -0.83 -4.46 -1.39
N ASP A 60 -1.68 -5.38 -0.95
CA ASP A 60 -2.70 -6.05 -1.75
C ASP A 60 -4.09 -5.41 -1.58
N ASN A 61 -4.10 -4.08 -1.45
CA ASN A 61 -5.29 -3.30 -1.06
C ASN A 61 -6.33 -3.17 -2.17
N TYR A 62 -5.94 -3.52 -3.39
CA TYR A 62 -6.80 -3.47 -4.57
C TYR A 62 -7.46 -4.82 -4.83
N GLU A 63 -8.72 -4.81 -5.25
CA GLU A 63 -9.41 -6.04 -5.65
C GLU A 63 -8.66 -6.74 -6.80
N TYR A 64 -8.16 -5.94 -7.76
CA TYR A 64 -7.33 -6.39 -8.86
C TYR A 64 -6.46 -5.26 -9.41
N GLN A 65 -5.40 -5.64 -10.08
CA GLN A 65 -4.49 -4.75 -10.80
C GLN A 65 -4.14 -5.38 -12.14
N GLU A 66 -4.00 -4.56 -13.19
CA GLU A 66 -3.46 -5.02 -14.47
C GLU A 66 -1.94 -4.99 -14.39
N PHE A 67 -1.29 -6.12 -14.57
CA PHE A 67 0.15 -6.18 -14.39
C PHE A 67 0.86 -7.09 -15.40
N MET A 68 2.14 -6.76 -15.62
CA MET A 68 3.12 -7.61 -16.27
C MET A 68 4.25 -7.87 -15.30
N LYS A 69 4.66 -9.13 -15.16
CA LYS A 69 5.79 -9.52 -14.31
C LYS A 69 6.77 -10.38 -15.09
N LEU A 70 8.05 -9.98 -15.04
CA LEU A 70 9.19 -10.75 -15.53
C LEU A 70 9.99 -11.26 -14.34
N GLY A 71 10.39 -12.51 -14.38
CA GLY A 71 11.24 -13.12 -13.36
C GLY A 71 12.45 -13.80 -13.98
N PHE A 72 13.63 -13.57 -13.41
CA PHE A 72 14.87 -14.21 -13.77
C PHE A 72 15.41 -14.93 -12.53
N TYR A 73 15.76 -16.20 -12.69
CA TYR A 73 16.07 -17.07 -11.57
C TYR A 73 17.42 -17.74 -11.75
N THR A 74 18.18 -17.78 -10.69
CA THR A 74 19.28 -18.71 -10.49
C THR A 74 18.95 -19.62 -9.31
N LYS A 75 19.91 -20.45 -8.89
CA LYS A 75 19.70 -21.31 -7.71
C LYS A 75 19.56 -20.50 -6.41
N ARG A 76 20.15 -19.32 -6.32
CA ARG A 76 20.29 -18.53 -5.08
C ARG A 76 19.90 -17.06 -5.24
N THR A 77 19.58 -16.63 -6.42
CA THR A 77 19.20 -15.24 -6.69
C THR A 77 18.01 -15.19 -7.64
N SER A 78 17.16 -14.21 -7.44
CA SER A 78 16.06 -13.90 -8.33
C SER A 78 16.00 -12.40 -8.60
N VAL A 79 15.59 -12.03 -9.80
CA VAL A 79 15.28 -10.63 -10.15
C VAL A 79 13.89 -10.61 -10.73
N PHE A 80 13.04 -9.76 -10.15
CA PHE A 80 11.68 -9.55 -10.61
C PHE A 80 11.51 -8.13 -11.09
N LEU A 81 10.88 -7.98 -12.22
CA LEU A 81 10.39 -6.71 -12.73
C LEU A 81 8.87 -6.80 -12.83
N THR A 82 8.17 -5.88 -12.17
CA THR A 82 6.72 -5.80 -12.23
C THR A 82 6.30 -4.42 -12.69
N LEU A 83 5.45 -4.37 -13.70
CA LEU A 83 4.77 -3.17 -14.17
C LEU A 83 3.29 -3.31 -13.88
N THR A 84 2.71 -2.32 -13.24
CA THR A 84 1.28 -2.29 -12.88
C THR A 84 0.69 -0.99 -13.36
N ASN A 85 -0.44 -1.06 -14.08
CA ASN A 85 -1.17 0.11 -14.53
C ASN A 85 -2.32 0.43 -13.59
N PHE A 86 -2.54 1.72 -13.37
CA PHE A 86 -3.67 2.27 -12.63
C PHE A 86 -4.39 3.31 -13.46
N ASP A 87 -5.65 3.54 -13.14
CA ASP A 87 -6.37 4.70 -13.63
C ASP A 87 -5.78 5.97 -13.00
N SER A 88 -5.74 7.05 -13.76
CA SER A 88 -5.13 8.29 -13.28
C SER A 88 -5.86 8.86 -12.07
N SER A 89 -5.14 9.15 -11.00
CA SER A 89 -5.64 9.94 -9.87
C SER A 89 -5.70 11.46 -10.18
N HIS A 90 -5.19 11.90 -11.33
CA HIS A 90 -5.27 13.28 -11.79
C HIS A 90 -6.72 13.69 -12.05
N GLY A 91 -7.28 14.42 -11.16
CA GLY A 91 -8.68 14.84 -11.18
C GLY A 91 -9.31 14.73 -9.80
N VAL A 92 -8.60 14.12 -8.86
CA VAL A 92 -8.98 14.19 -7.45
C VAL A 92 -8.75 15.62 -6.98
N SER A 93 -9.83 16.36 -6.72
CA SER A 93 -9.73 17.74 -6.23
C SER A 93 -9.00 17.75 -4.88
N ILE A 94 -8.02 18.64 -4.73
CA ILE A 94 -7.33 18.87 -3.45
C ILE A 94 -8.33 19.19 -2.32
N ASP A 95 -9.42 19.89 -2.64
CA ASP A 95 -10.46 20.25 -1.67
C ASP A 95 -11.47 19.12 -1.41
N LYS A 96 -11.53 18.15 -2.32
CA LYS A 96 -12.41 16.98 -2.25
C LYS A 96 -11.69 15.79 -2.88
N PRO A 97 -10.72 15.17 -2.19
CA PRO A 97 -9.90 14.09 -2.75
C PRO A 97 -10.72 12.86 -3.17
N TRP A 98 -11.99 12.77 -2.72
CA TRP A 98 -12.96 11.76 -3.12
C TRP A 98 -13.84 12.16 -4.32
N LYS A 99 -13.69 13.35 -4.90
CA LYS A 99 -14.41 13.74 -6.12
C LYS A 99 -13.42 13.85 -7.28
N LEU A 100 -13.49 12.90 -8.19
CA LEU A 100 -12.97 13.07 -9.54
C LEU A 100 -13.67 14.27 -10.16
N ASN A 101 -12.90 15.24 -10.67
CA ASN A 101 -13.48 16.29 -11.49
C ASN A 101 -14.12 15.64 -12.72
N ALA A 102 -15.43 15.65 -12.79
CA ALA A 102 -16.24 15.02 -13.84
C ALA A 102 -15.95 15.56 -15.27
N THR A 103 -15.07 16.54 -15.42
CA THR A 103 -14.77 17.20 -16.68
C THR A 103 -13.46 16.77 -17.35
N GLY A 104 -12.69 15.86 -16.76
CA GLY A 104 -11.44 15.48 -17.37
C GLY A 104 -10.88 14.19 -16.80
N PHE A 105 -11.26 13.06 -17.37
CA PHE A 105 -10.30 11.97 -17.44
C PHE A 105 -9.09 12.54 -18.18
N SER A 106 -8.07 12.94 -17.43
CA SER A 106 -6.81 13.29 -18.05
C SER A 106 -6.33 12.04 -18.80
N ASN A 107 -5.74 12.21 -19.96
CA ASN A 107 -5.14 11.10 -20.70
C ASN A 107 -3.88 10.54 -20.00
N TYR A 108 -3.67 10.89 -18.75
CA TYR A 108 -2.57 10.41 -17.92
C TYR A 108 -2.93 9.07 -17.31
N ARG A 109 -1.99 8.17 -17.31
CA ARG A 109 -2.05 6.88 -16.65
C ARG A 109 -0.97 6.85 -15.58
N GLU A 110 -1.28 6.24 -14.47
CA GLU A 110 -0.28 5.96 -13.44
C GLU A 110 0.29 4.56 -13.69
N LEU A 111 1.61 4.49 -13.71
CA LEU A 111 2.36 3.26 -13.86
C LEU A 111 3.22 3.05 -12.61
N ARG A 112 3.03 1.94 -11.94
CA ARG A 112 3.96 1.51 -10.92
C ARG A 112 4.96 0.52 -11.51
N HIS A 113 6.23 0.91 -11.49
CA HIS A 113 7.37 0.07 -11.80
C HIS A 113 7.99 -0.44 -10.51
N SER A 114 8.25 -1.73 -10.40
CA SER A 114 9.04 -2.28 -9.31
C SER A 114 10.08 -3.26 -9.82
N ALA A 115 11.32 -3.09 -9.35
CA ALA A 115 12.43 -4.01 -9.58
C ALA A 115 12.88 -4.57 -8.23
N THR A 116 12.78 -5.89 -8.06
CA THR A 116 13.13 -6.60 -6.82
C THR A 116 14.28 -7.56 -7.07
N TYR A 117 15.30 -7.44 -6.25
CA TYR A 117 16.49 -8.31 -6.25
C TYR A 117 16.44 -9.16 -4.97
N GLU A 118 16.32 -10.45 -5.13
CA GLU A 118 16.23 -11.41 -4.04
C GLU A 118 17.46 -12.29 -3.99
N VAL A 119 17.93 -12.58 -2.78
CA VAL A 119 19.03 -13.49 -2.51
C VAL A 119 18.66 -14.45 -1.39
N VAL A 120 18.99 -15.73 -1.60
CA VAL A 120 18.77 -16.83 -0.65
C VAL A 120 20.15 -17.44 -0.29
N PRO A 121 20.90 -16.81 0.62
CA PRO A 121 22.26 -17.28 0.95
C PRO A 121 22.25 -18.70 1.53
N ILE A 122 21.27 -19.00 2.35
CA ILE A 122 20.99 -20.33 2.92
C ILE A 122 19.50 -20.63 2.82
N ASP A 123 19.09 -21.88 2.84
CA ASP A 123 17.71 -22.30 2.59
C ASP A 123 16.70 -21.75 3.63
N SER A 124 17.19 -21.37 4.81
CA SER A 124 16.36 -20.80 5.88
C SER A 124 16.32 -19.27 5.92
N PHE A 125 17.07 -18.60 5.06
CA PHE A 125 17.15 -17.12 5.05
C PHE A 125 17.06 -16.56 3.64
N LYS A 126 16.19 -15.58 3.47
CA LYS A 126 15.96 -14.82 2.25
C LYS A 126 16.04 -13.34 2.57
N ALA A 127 16.62 -12.55 1.68
CA ALA A 127 16.58 -11.09 1.76
C ALA A 127 16.33 -10.52 0.38
N SER A 128 15.65 -9.39 0.33
CA SER A 128 15.43 -8.67 -0.93
C SER A 128 15.62 -7.16 -0.80
N LEU A 129 15.95 -6.56 -1.92
CA LEU A 129 16.02 -5.13 -2.14
C LEU A 129 15.10 -4.79 -3.30
N SER A 130 14.20 -3.83 -3.09
CA SER A 130 13.23 -3.43 -4.09
C SER A 130 13.27 -1.92 -4.32
N PHE A 131 13.23 -1.54 -5.59
CA PHE A 131 13.05 -0.17 -6.04
C PHE A 131 11.65 -0.06 -6.63
N ILE A 132 10.86 0.87 -6.13
CA ILE A 132 9.47 1.06 -6.53
C ILE A 132 9.34 2.50 -6.99
N THR A 133 8.82 2.70 -8.19
CA THR A 133 8.59 4.02 -8.77
C THR A 133 7.16 4.12 -9.26
N LEU A 134 6.44 5.12 -8.81
CA LEU A 134 5.16 5.51 -9.36
C LEU A 134 5.40 6.64 -10.35
N ILE A 135 4.84 6.54 -11.54
CA ILE A 135 5.11 7.42 -12.67
C ILE A 135 3.79 7.85 -13.29
N ASP A 136 3.59 9.15 -13.41
CA ASP A 136 2.56 9.70 -14.27
C ASP A 136 3.03 9.69 -15.71
N THR A 137 2.33 9.01 -16.59
CA THR A 137 2.72 8.91 -17.99
C THR A 137 1.55 9.13 -18.93
N ASN A 138 1.79 9.90 -20.00
CA ASN A 138 0.90 10.04 -21.15
C ASN A 138 1.29 9.12 -22.30
N THR A 139 2.39 8.38 -22.18
CA THR A 139 2.89 7.45 -23.19
C THR A 139 2.41 6.03 -22.91
N ALA A 140 2.07 5.29 -23.95
CA ALA A 140 1.53 3.94 -23.77
C ALA A 140 2.53 2.96 -23.20
N PHE A 141 3.82 3.08 -23.56
CA PHE A 141 4.87 2.17 -23.12
C PHE A 141 6.27 2.71 -23.45
N ASP A 142 7.21 2.52 -22.52
CA ASP A 142 8.62 2.83 -22.73
C ASP A 142 9.47 1.57 -22.44
N PHE A 143 10.30 1.15 -23.40
CA PHE A 143 11.17 -0.03 -23.24
C PHE A 143 12.15 0.09 -22.08
N ARG A 144 12.44 1.30 -21.60
CA ARG A 144 13.27 1.53 -20.42
C ARG A 144 12.69 0.91 -19.16
N TYR A 145 11.35 0.80 -19.07
CA TYR A 145 10.68 0.13 -17.95
C TYR A 145 10.94 -1.39 -17.89
N LEU A 146 11.45 -1.98 -18.97
CA LEU A 146 11.86 -3.39 -18.99
C LEU A 146 13.28 -3.63 -18.52
N ASN A 147 14.06 -2.59 -18.26
CA ASN A 147 15.41 -2.75 -17.77
C ASN A 147 15.42 -2.93 -16.23
N PRO A 148 15.64 -4.14 -15.70
CA PRO A 148 15.61 -4.38 -14.27
C PRO A 148 16.77 -3.69 -13.51
N PHE A 149 17.82 -3.27 -14.20
CA PHE A 149 18.96 -2.59 -13.60
C PHE A 149 18.86 -1.08 -13.63
N MET A 150 17.76 -0.55 -14.14
CA MET A 150 17.52 0.87 -14.18
C MET A 150 16.94 1.34 -12.83
N ALA A 151 17.72 2.11 -12.09
CA ALA A 151 17.20 2.86 -10.95
C ALA A 151 16.40 4.05 -11.48
N MET A 152 15.10 3.91 -11.57
CA MET A 152 14.20 4.90 -12.19
C MET A 152 14.30 6.29 -11.53
N HIS A 153 14.60 6.34 -10.23
CA HIS A 153 14.86 7.58 -9.50
C HIS A 153 15.89 8.48 -10.19
N ASN A 154 17.06 7.94 -10.53
CA ASN A 154 18.12 8.72 -11.19
C ASN A 154 17.69 9.18 -12.58
N TYR A 155 16.93 8.37 -13.31
CA TYR A 155 16.46 8.71 -14.64
C TYR A 155 15.59 9.99 -14.63
N TYR A 156 14.60 10.06 -13.73
CA TYR A 156 13.69 11.20 -13.68
C TYR A 156 14.33 12.46 -13.12
N ASN A 157 15.29 12.33 -12.21
CA ASN A 157 16.01 13.48 -11.65
C ASN A 157 16.97 14.14 -12.63
N TYR A 158 17.51 13.41 -13.60
CA TYR A 158 18.53 13.90 -14.53
C TYR A 158 17.99 14.27 -15.92
N HIS A 159 16.84 13.74 -16.33
CA HIS A 159 16.29 14.03 -17.65
C HIS A 159 15.30 15.20 -17.58
N GLU A 160 15.80 16.37 -17.96
CA GLU A 160 15.10 17.65 -17.86
C GLU A 160 13.86 17.81 -18.75
N GLU A 161 13.65 16.92 -19.71
CA GLU A 161 12.58 17.03 -20.70
C GLU A 161 11.26 16.37 -20.29
N THR A 162 11.24 15.66 -19.17
CA THR A 162 10.03 14.98 -18.75
C THR A 162 9.21 15.89 -17.83
N THR A 163 8.04 16.27 -18.28
CA THR A 163 6.97 16.86 -17.48
C THR A 163 6.30 15.83 -16.55
N LEU A 164 6.90 14.66 -16.42
CA LEU A 164 6.37 13.52 -15.68
C LEU A 164 6.66 13.70 -14.18
N GLU A 165 5.65 13.54 -13.39
CA GLU A 165 5.81 13.41 -11.93
C GLU A 165 6.15 11.95 -11.62
N ALA A 166 7.15 11.73 -10.79
CA ALA A 166 7.52 10.41 -10.33
C ALA A 166 7.83 10.45 -8.83
N ASN A 167 7.33 9.48 -8.11
CA ASN A 167 7.70 9.24 -6.72
C ASN A 167 8.35 7.86 -6.57
N ASN A 168 9.34 7.76 -5.68
CA ASN A 168 10.19 6.59 -5.57
C ASN A 168 10.26 6.11 -4.13
N MET A 169 10.17 4.79 -3.95
CA MET A 169 10.43 4.13 -2.67
C MET A 169 11.51 3.06 -2.83
N ILE A 170 12.25 2.84 -1.77
CA ILE A 170 13.18 1.74 -1.63
C ILE A 170 12.70 0.86 -0.47
N SER A 171 12.63 -0.45 -0.69
CA SER A 171 12.27 -1.39 0.36
C SER A 171 13.34 -2.46 0.51
N VAL A 172 13.68 -2.77 1.75
CA VAL A 172 14.50 -3.92 2.12
C VAL A 172 13.67 -4.83 2.99
N ASP A 173 13.65 -6.10 2.66
CA ASP A 173 12.98 -7.09 3.50
C ASP A 173 13.83 -8.35 3.67
N ALA A 174 13.56 -9.07 4.76
CA ALA A 174 14.19 -10.34 5.04
C ALA A 174 13.24 -11.29 5.74
N SER A 175 13.29 -12.55 5.38
CA SER A 175 12.61 -13.65 6.08
C SER A 175 13.60 -14.69 6.54
N TRP A 176 13.39 -15.17 7.77
CA TRP A 176 14.23 -16.18 8.40
C TRP A 176 13.38 -17.27 9.06
N SER A 177 13.47 -18.47 8.55
CA SER A 177 12.86 -19.66 9.15
C SER A 177 13.85 -20.31 10.11
N PHE A 178 13.48 -20.40 11.38
CA PHE A 178 14.33 -20.94 12.44
C PHE A 178 13.55 -21.95 13.30
N LEU A 179 14.26 -22.78 14.02
CA LEU A 179 13.69 -23.82 14.87
C LEU A 179 12.61 -24.69 14.18
N LYS A 180 12.70 -24.84 12.87
CA LYS A 180 11.84 -25.64 11.98
C LYS A 180 10.34 -25.21 11.92
N LYS A 181 9.83 -24.47 12.89
CA LYS A 181 8.42 -24.09 13.00
C LYS A 181 8.20 -22.59 13.11
N TRP A 182 9.24 -21.82 13.36
CA TRP A 182 9.19 -20.39 13.55
C TRP A 182 9.68 -19.65 12.30
N SER A 183 9.03 -18.57 11.99
CA SER A 183 9.48 -17.64 10.96
C SER A 183 9.49 -16.22 11.52
N LEU A 184 10.52 -15.47 11.14
CA LEU A 184 10.66 -14.04 11.40
C LEU A 184 10.70 -13.34 10.06
N TYR A 185 9.89 -12.32 9.87
CA TYR A 185 9.91 -11.45 8.70
C TYR A 185 10.01 -10.00 9.13
N ALA A 186 10.84 -9.24 8.44
CA ALA A 186 10.97 -7.81 8.62
C ALA A 186 11.01 -7.10 7.27
N GLN A 187 10.35 -5.96 7.16
CA GLN A 187 10.38 -5.07 6.02
C GLN A 187 10.61 -3.63 6.48
N VAL A 188 11.50 -2.92 5.82
CA VAL A 188 11.70 -1.47 5.99
C VAL A 188 11.57 -0.82 4.63
N THR A 189 10.67 0.12 4.52
CA THR A 189 10.42 0.90 3.31
C THR A 189 10.76 2.35 3.59
N MET A 190 11.52 2.94 2.69
CA MET A 190 11.94 4.33 2.70
C MET A 190 11.34 5.02 1.47
N ASP A 191 10.50 6.00 1.70
CA ASP A 191 9.93 6.84 0.65
C ASP A 191 10.87 8.03 0.37
N GLN A 192 11.26 8.74 1.42
CA GLN A 192 12.18 9.86 1.33
C GLN A 192 13.23 9.79 2.44
N PHE A 193 14.45 10.11 2.10
CA PHE A 193 15.54 10.21 3.05
C PHE A 193 16.50 11.34 2.64
N GLN A 194 16.73 12.25 3.56
CA GLN A 194 17.66 13.34 3.36
C GLN A 194 18.83 13.25 4.32
N ILE A 195 20.03 13.25 3.78
CA ILE A 195 21.26 13.27 4.57
C ILE A 195 21.44 14.67 5.17
N PRO A 196 21.80 14.79 6.46
CA PRO A 196 22.11 16.10 7.05
C PRO A 196 23.13 16.87 6.21
N GLY A 197 22.81 18.12 5.85
CA GLY A 197 23.65 18.99 5.00
C GLY A 197 23.34 18.90 3.50
N GLU A 198 22.56 17.93 3.03
CA GLU A 198 22.18 17.81 1.62
C GLU A 198 21.36 19.01 1.15
N ALA A 199 20.42 19.47 1.97
CA ALA A 199 19.59 20.64 1.69
C ALA A 199 20.38 21.95 1.53
N GLU A 200 21.46 22.11 2.27
CA GLU A 200 22.30 23.30 2.20
C GLU A 200 23.09 23.35 0.89
N GLY A 201 23.52 22.18 0.36
CA GLY A 201 24.33 22.09 -0.85
C GLY A 201 23.54 22.18 -2.15
N TYR A 202 22.34 21.62 -2.19
CA TYR A 202 21.58 21.44 -3.43
C TYR A 202 20.60 22.58 -3.72
N LEU A 203 20.01 23.17 -2.70
CA LEU A 203 18.89 24.09 -2.86
C LEU A 203 19.19 25.51 -2.35
N GLY A 204 20.23 25.71 -1.57
CA GLY A 204 20.62 27.03 -1.06
C GLY A 204 19.59 27.73 -0.15
N PHE A 205 18.48 27.07 0.22
CA PHE A 205 17.33 27.65 0.91
C PHE A 205 16.89 26.92 2.17
N GLY A 206 17.60 25.88 2.59
CA GLY A 206 17.24 25.14 3.80
C GLY A 206 15.92 24.33 3.71
N TYR A 207 15.39 24.11 2.50
CA TYR A 207 14.21 23.27 2.33
C TYR A 207 14.62 21.79 2.38
N THR A 208 14.15 21.12 3.41
CA THR A 208 14.34 19.68 3.57
C THR A 208 13.08 18.94 3.14
N GLU A 209 13.26 17.81 2.42
CA GLU A 209 12.20 16.82 2.29
C GLU A 209 12.07 16.10 3.64
N PRO A 210 10.85 15.72 4.10
CA PRO A 210 10.71 14.97 5.34
C PRO A 210 11.30 13.58 5.19
N ASN A 211 11.95 13.07 6.23
CA ASN A 211 12.30 11.66 6.27
C ASN A 211 11.01 10.84 6.39
N ALA A 212 10.88 9.81 5.57
CA ALA A 212 9.68 9.02 5.46
C ALA A 212 10.02 7.54 5.44
N PHE A 213 9.75 6.86 6.56
CA PHE A 213 10.03 5.44 6.76
C PHE A 213 8.77 4.69 7.20
N GLY A 214 8.61 3.49 6.66
CA GLY A 214 7.68 2.49 7.13
C GLY A 214 8.42 1.22 7.56
N GLY A 215 7.96 0.56 8.59
CA GLY A 215 8.54 -0.68 9.09
C GLY A 215 7.49 -1.71 9.46
N LEU A 216 7.79 -2.97 9.19
CA LEU A 216 6.96 -4.12 9.55
C LEU A 216 7.85 -5.19 10.15
N LEU A 217 7.39 -5.80 11.22
CA LEU A 217 8.01 -6.95 11.85
C LEU A 217 6.94 -7.97 12.20
N ASN A 218 7.09 -9.21 11.75
CA ASN A 218 6.24 -10.30 12.20
C ASN A 218 7.04 -11.52 12.66
N VAL A 219 6.44 -12.25 13.60
CA VAL A 219 6.87 -13.57 14.03
C VAL A 219 5.70 -14.51 13.86
N SER A 220 5.93 -15.65 13.24
CA SER A 220 4.90 -16.68 13.08
C SER A 220 5.40 -18.05 13.52
N TYR A 221 4.44 -18.86 13.95
CA TYR A 221 4.65 -20.25 14.31
C TYR A 221 3.69 -21.14 13.51
N THR A 222 4.23 -22.16 12.85
CA THR A 222 3.43 -23.10 12.04
C THR A 222 3.71 -24.53 12.49
N ASP A 223 2.66 -25.30 12.74
CA ASP A 223 2.74 -26.69 13.18
C ASP A 223 1.60 -27.52 12.62
N ILE A 224 1.82 -28.83 12.58
CA ILE A 224 0.76 -29.81 12.31
C ILE A 224 0.23 -30.30 13.67
N LEU A 225 -1.02 -29.98 13.97
CA LEU A 225 -1.68 -30.34 15.22
C LEU A 225 -2.95 -31.12 14.91
N ALA A 226 -3.09 -32.32 15.50
CA ALA A 226 -4.30 -33.18 15.34
C ALA A 226 -4.74 -33.37 13.87
N GLY A 227 -3.77 -33.45 12.94
CA GLY A 227 -4.02 -33.65 11.52
C GLY A 227 -4.42 -32.41 10.74
N GLY A 228 -4.42 -31.24 11.38
CA GLY A 228 -4.61 -29.94 10.75
C GLY A 228 -3.36 -29.09 10.82
N LEU A 229 -3.33 -28.04 10.01
CA LEU A 229 -2.27 -27.01 9.99
C LEU A 229 -2.66 -25.87 10.91
N LEU A 230 -1.83 -25.61 11.92
CA LEU A 230 -1.93 -24.44 12.78
C LEU A 230 -0.90 -23.41 12.32
N ASN A 231 -1.35 -22.19 12.08
CA ASN A 231 -0.48 -21.00 11.91
C ASN A 231 -0.93 -19.94 12.92
N VAL A 232 0.00 -19.40 13.69
CA VAL A 232 -0.24 -18.24 14.57
C VAL A 232 0.84 -17.20 14.33
N TYR A 233 0.48 -15.92 14.47
CA TYR A 233 1.40 -14.81 14.23
C TYR A 233 1.21 -13.67 15.21
N ALA A 234 2.27 -12.89 15.37
CA ALA A 234 2.23 -11.56 15.95
C ALA A 234 2.96 -10.61 15.00
N GLU A 235 2.34 -9.48 14.70
CA GLU A 235 2.85 -8.50 13.76
C GLU A 235 2.73 -7.08 14.30
N THR A 236 3.72 -6.26 14.00
CA THR A 236 3.68 -4.82 14.23
C THR A 236 4.07 -4.08 12.97
N VAL A 237 3.37 -2.99 12.70
CA VAL A 237 3.65 -2.08 11.57
C VAL A 237 3.67 -0.66 12.09
N TYR A 238 4.62 0.10 11.62
CA TYR A 238 4.71 1.53 11.86
C TYR A 238 5.00 2.27 10.56
N ASN A 239 4.22 3.30 10.26
CA ASN A 239 4.47 4.22 9.16
C ASN A 239 4.53 5.65 9.69
N MET A 240 5.62 6.34 9.37
CA MET A 240 5.79 7.76 9.68
C MET A 240 4.72 8.63 8.99
N PRO A 241 4.41 9.80 9.55
CA PRO A 241 3.49 10.76 8.91
C PRO A 241 3.87 11.15 7.48
N GLY A 242 5.16 11.17 7.16
CA GLY A 242 5.67 11.53 5.84
C GLY A 242 5.62 10.44 4.77
N MET A 243 5.25 9.19 5.12
CA MET A 243 5.17 8.11 4.15
C MET A 243 4.13 8.38 3.06
N TYR A 244 4.45 8.00 1.82
CA TYR A 244 3.57 8.10 0.65
C TYR A 244 3.25 9.55 0.24
N LEU A 245 4.04 10.51 0.68
CA LEU A 245 3.88 11.92 0.32
C LEU A 245 4.91 12.34 -0.74
N ASN A 246 4.51 13.24 -1.62
CA ASN A 246 5.40 13.95 -2.52
C ASN A 246 5.15 15.45 -2.44
N SER A 247 6.19 16.26 -2.63
CA SER A 247 6.06 17.71 -2.60
C SER A 247 5.67 18.28 -3.96
N LYS A 248 4.67 19.16 -3.96
CA LYS A 248 4.27 19.95 -5.14
C LYS A 248 4.48 21.43 -4.87
N PHE A 249 5.04 22.13 -5.84
CA PHE A 249 5.29 23.56 -5.78
C PHE A 249 4.28 24.30 -6.66
N TYR A 250 3.79 25.42 -6.18
CA TYR A 250 2.88 26.29 -6.91
C TYR A 250 3.54 27.64 -7.17
N ASP A 251 3.42 28.13 -8.39
CA ASP A 251 3.83 29.48 -8.74
C ASP A 251 2.86 30.54 -8.16
N LYS A 252 3.21 31.81 -8.34
CA LYS A 252 2.36 32.95 -7.90
C LYS A 252 0.98 33.00 -8.56
N TYR A 253 0.77 32.25 -9.63
CA TYR A 253 -0.50 32.16 -10.34
C TYR A 253 -1.32 30.93 -9.92
N GLY A 254 -0.77 30.08 -9.02
CA GLY A 254 -1.42 28.87 -8.55
C GLY A 254 -1.24 27.66 -9.46
N ASN A 255 -0.33 27.71 -10.45
CA ASN A 255 -0.02 26.57 -11.29
C ASN A 255 1.02 25.68 -10.63
N ILE A 256 0.91 24.35 -10.80
CA ILE A 256 1.96 23.42 -10.40
C ILE A 256 3.20 23.68 -11.24
N THR A 257 4.34 23.82 -10.60
CA THR A 257 5.62 24.09 -11.26
C THR A 257 6.71 23.20 -10.69
N GLN A 258 7.69 22.87 -11.51
CA GLN A 258 8.88 22.18 -11.02
C GLN A 258 9.78 23.17 -10.27
N TYR A 259 10.35 22.73 -9.16
CA TYR A 259 11.23 23.52 -8.32
C TYR A 259 12.33 24.27 -9.11
N LYS A 260 12.93 23.62 -10.12
CA LYS A 260 14.00 24.21 -10.94
C LYS A 260 13.58 25.40 -11.80
N TYR A 261 12.29 25.58 -12.07
CA TYR A 261 11.79 26.71 -12.87
C TYR A 261 11.37 27.90 -12.03
N VAL A 262 11.46 27.76 -10.71
CA VAL A 262 11.08 28.85 -9.81
C VAL A 262 12.23 29.84 -9.69
N ASN A 263 11.96 31.12 -10.02
CA ASN A 263 12.94 32.19 -9.82
C ASN A 263 12.95 32.58 -8.35
N HIS A 264 13.87 32.01 -7.60
CA HIS A 264 13.98 32.20 -6.15
C HIS A 264 14.31 33.65 -5.73
N LYS A 265 14.83 34.49 -6.67
CA LYS A 265 15.16 35.87 -6.39
C LYS A 265 13.94 36.79 -6.35
N ASP A 266 12.85 36.39 -7.00
CA ASP A 266 11.67 37.23 -7.16
C ASP A 266 10.47 36.80 -6.28
N GLY A 267 10.65 35.82 -5.38
CA GLY A 267 9.59 35.33 -4.49
C GLY A 267 8.46 34.64 -5.23
N ASP A 268 8.77 33.98 -6.35
CA ASP A 268 7.78 33.37 -7.24
C ASP A 268 7.15 32.08 -6.70
N ILE A 269 7.67 31.48 -5.61
CA ILE A 269 7.01 30.37 -4.92
C ILE A 269 5.98 30.93 -3.96
N ASN A 270 4.72 30.74 -4.29
CA ASN A 270 3.64 31.18 -3.42
C ASN A 270 3.23 30.10 -2.42
N ARG A 271 3.46 28.82 -2.73
CA ARG A 271 2.99 27.72 -1.91
C ARG A 271 3.69 26.41 -2.23
N ARG A 272 4.07 25.67 -1.19
CA ARG A 272 4.47 24.27 -1.27
C ARG A 272 3.36 23.42 -0.66
N CYS A 273 2.93 22.37 -1.36
CA CYS A 273 1.96 21.41 -0.88
C CYS A 273 2.55 20.03 -0.92
N TRP A 274 2.08 19.17 -0.03
CA TRP A 274 2.36 17.75 -0.05
C TRP A 274 1.14 17.01 -0.61
N SER A 275 1.35 16.09 -1.53
CA SER A 275 0.31 15.23 -2.06
C SER A 275 0.61 13.78 -1.72
N GLN A 276 -0.42 12.96 -1.61
CA GLN A 276 -0.27 11.52 -1.44
C GLN A 276 -0.20 10.85 -2.80
N ASP A 277 1.00 10.72 -3.35
CA ASP A 277 1.19 10.17 -4.69
C ASP A 277 0.96 8.65 -4.75
N PHE A 278 1.18 7.93 -3.63
CA PHE A 278 0.89 6.50 -3.54
C PHE A 278 -0.55 6.18 -3.08
N LEU A 279 -1.43 7.19 -3.05
CA LEU A 279 -2.86 7.00 -2.90
C LEU A 279 -3.48 6.94 -4.29
N LEU A 280 -3.80 5.75 -4.75
CA LEU A 280 -4.27 5.47 -6.10
C LEU A 280 -5.78 5.27 -6.11
N GLY A 281 -6.44 5.80 -7.14
CA GLY A 281 -7.85 5.57 -7.40
C GLY A 281 -8.05 4.34 -8.26
N TYR A 282 -9.10 3.57 -7.99
CA TYR A 282 -9.62 2.62 -8.95
C TYR A 282 -11.14 2.84 -9.10
N SER A 283 -11.60 2.81 -10.33
CA SER A 283 -13.01 3.04 -10.64
C SER A 283 -13.80 1.75 -10.42
N ARG A 284 -14.72 1.76 -9.47
CA ARG A 284 -15.87 0.85 -9.52
C ARG A 284 -16.88 1.44 -10.50
N THR A 285 -17.32 0.65 -11.43
CA THR A 285 -18.01 1.01 -12.68
C THR A 285 -19.30 1.81 -12.56
N GLU A 286 -19.78 2.22 -11.39
CA GLU A 286 -21.08 2.92 -11.28
C GLU A 286 -21.15 4.06 -10.26
N SER A 287 -20.18 4.23 -9.40
CA SER A 287 -20.12 5.43 -8.57
C SER A 287 -19.17 6.43 -9.23
N ASN A 288 -19.62 7.68 -9.39
CA ASN A 288 -18.72 8.77 -9.79
C ASN A 288 -17.64 9.07 -8.73
N ASP A 289 -17.55 8.26 -7.68
CA ASP A 289 -16.58 8.36 -6.61
C ASP A 289 -15.59 7.20 -6.75
N PRO A 290 -14.31 7.47 -6.99
CA PRO A 290 -13.29 6.42 -7.05
C PRO A 290 -13.08 5.84 -5.64
N ASP A 291 -12.95 4.53 -5.57
CA ASP A 291 -12.39 3.91 -4.39
C ASP A 291 -10.89 4.21 -4.35
N LEU A 292 -10.43 4.87 -3.31
CA LEU A 292 -9.02 5.18 -3.13
C LEU A 292 -8.38 4.12 -2.24
N ALA A 293 -7.16 3.70 -2.58
CA ALA A 293 -6.38 2.79 -1.74
C ALA A 293 -4.89 3.14 -1.81
N TYR A 294 -4.19 2.97 -0.69
CA TYR A 294 -2.74 3.11 -0.70
C TYR A 294 -2.07 1.99 -1.49
N SER A 295 -1.11 2.34 -2.33
CA SER A 295 -0.27 1.37 -3.02
C SER A 295 0.59 0.54 -2.06
N GLY A 296 0.94 1.11 -0.90
CA GLY A 296 1.66 0.47 0.18
C GLY A 296 0.74 -0.08 1.28
N TYR A 297 1.00 0.27 2.53
CA TYR A 297 0.22 -0.24 3.66
C TYR A 297 -1.22 0.28 3.66
N LYS A 298 -2.17 -0.61 3.84
CA LYS A 298 -3.60 -0.32 3.68
C LYS A 298 -4.15 0.79 4.59
N TYR A 299 -3.55 1.00 5.76
CA TYR A 299 -3.95 2.07 6.68
C TYR A 299 -3.18 3.38 6.45
N GLY A 300 -2.29 3.41 5.44
CA GLY A 300 -1.58 4.61 5.04
C GLY A 300 -0.44 5.02 5.97
N PRO A 301 -0.05 6.30 5.91
CA PRO A 301 0.95 6.89 6.79
C PRO A 301 0.39 7.17 8.20
N ASP A 302 1.25 7.69 9.09
CA ASP A 302 0.89 8.18 10.41
C ASP A 302 0.16 7.15 11.27
N CYS A 303 0.58 5.89 11.19
CA CYS A 303 -0.07 4.81 11.91
C CYS A 303 0.90 3.85 12.59
N PHE A 304 0.45 3.28 13.69
CA PHE A 304 1.05 2.15 14.36
C PHE A 304 0.00 1.06 14.53
N VAL A 305 0.32 -0.17 14.10
CA VAL A 305 -0.58 -1.33 14.17
C VAL A 305 0.13 -2.46 14.89
N PHE A 306 -0.58 -3.09 15.81
CA PHE A 306 -0.21 -4.35 16.42
C PHE A 306 -1.31 -5.37 16.18
N SER A 307 -0.97 -6.55 15.68
CA SER A 307 -1.92 -7.62 15.38
C SER A 307 -1.40 -8.96 15.89
N VAL A 308 -2.30 -9.75 16.43
CA VAL A 308 -2.06 -11.16 16.78
C VAL A 308 -3.20 -11.96 16.19
N GLY A 309 -2.88 -13.05 15.53
CA GLY A 309 -3.90 -13.88 14.93
C GLY A 309 -3.42 -15.27 14.63
N GLY A 310 -4.32 -16.06 14.08
CA GLY A 310 -3.98 -17.40 13.65
C GLY A 310 -5.10 -18.09 12.92
N THR A 311 -4.69 -19.12 12.18
CA THR A 311 -5.57 -19.99 11.44
C THR A 311 -5.28 -21.43 11.81
N TYR A 312 -6.32 -22.20 12.07
CA TYR A 312 -6.26 -23.64 12.13
C TYR A 312 -7.10 -24.21 10.99
N GLU A 313 -6.48 -25.00 10.13
CA GLU A 313 -7.13 -25.61 8.98
C GLU A 313 -6.95 -27.12 9.02
N LYS A 314 -8.05 -27.83 9.06
CA LYS A 314 -8.09 -29.28 8.83
C LYS A 314 -8.63 -29.52 7.41
N PRO A 315 -7.77 -29.90 6.47
CA PRO A 315 -8.13 -29.98 5.06
C PRO A 315 -9.39 -30.86 4.86
N LEU A 316 -10.30 -30.36 4.02
CA LEU A 316 -11.60 -31.02 3.69
C LEU A 316 -12.58 -31.13 4.86
N GLU A 317 -12.28 -30.65 6.04
CA GLU A 317 -13.17 -30.70 7.19
C GLU A 317 -13.59 -29.29 7.63
N TYR A 318 -12.66 -28.52 8.20
CA TYR A 318 -12.98 -27.16 8.67
C TYR A 318 -11.76 -26.25 8.75
N SER A 319 -12.02 -24.95 8.74
CA SER A 319 -11.04 -23.93 9.08
C SER A 319 -11.59 -22.96 10.12
N ILE A 320 -10.72 -22.45 10.96
CA ILE A 320 -11.02 -21.37 11.92
C ILE A 320 -9.89 -20.35 11.84
N THR A 321 -10.24 -19.08 11.63
CA THR A 321 -9.31 -17.96 11.63
C THR A 321 -9.76 -16.94 12.66
N SER A 322 -8.83 -16.44 13.47
CA SER A 322 -9.10 -15.35 14.41
C SER A 322 -7.98 -14.33 14.38
N ALA A 323 -8.33 -13.07 14.59
CA ALA A 323 -7.36 -11.99 14.73
C ALA A 323 -7.83 -10.97 15.76
N LEU A 324 -6.86 -10.39 16.44
CA LEU A 324 -7.01 -9.25 17.33
C LEU A 324 -6.04 -8.18 16.85
N MET A 325 -6.52 -6.95 16.66
CA MET A 325 -5.74 -5.84 16.18
C MET A 325 -5.95 -4.61 17.07
N TYR A 326 -4.87 -3.92 17.34
CA TYR A 326 -4.89 -2.59 17.93
C TYR A 326 -4.13 -1.63 17.01
N MET A 327 -4.78 -0.53 16.66
CA MET A 327 -4.21 0.49 15.78
C MET A 327 -4.30 1.86 16.44
N MET A 328 -3.23 2.62 16.30
CA MET A 328 -3.16 4.06 16.56
C MET A 328 -2.98 4.77 15.22
N HIS A 329 -3.76 5.79 14.95
CA HIS A 329 -3.74 6.52 13.68
C HIS A 329 -3.79 8.03 13.93
N GLY A 330 -2.76 8.73 13.50
CA GLY A 330 -2.66 10.17 13.65
C GLY A 330 -3.58 10.93 12.69
N GLU A 331 -3.73 12.22 12.91
CA GLU A 331 -4.61 13.09 12.10
C GLU A 331 -4.22 13.12 10.63
N LYS A 332 -2.92 13.00 10.36
CA LYS A 332 -2.38 13.20 9.02
C LYS A 332 -2.40 11.93 8.16
N GLY A 333 -2.64 10.78 8.75
CA GLY A 333 -2.70 9.49 8.05
C GLY A 333 -4.00 9.19 7.33
N ARG A 334 -5.03 10.02 7.47
CA ARG A 334 -6.33 9.77 6.86
C ARG A 334 -6.50 10.51 5.55
N GLY A 335 -6.80 9.78 4.49
CA GLY A 335 -6.97 10.29 3.13
C GLY A 335 -7.97 11.43 2.95
N GLY A 336 -8.88 11.65 3.90
CA GLY A 336 -9.84 12.77 3.86
C GLY A 336 -9.26 14.12 4.27
N ASN A 337 -8.19 14.14 5.06
CA ASN A 337 -7.62 15.38 5.62
C ASN A 337 -6.27 15.77 5.01
N VAL A 338 -5.72 14.93 4.13
CA VAL A 338 -4.36 15.14 3.59
C VAL A 338 -4.28 16.25 2.56
N SER A 339 -5.42 16.65 2.01
CA SER A 339 -5.49 17.74 1.04
C SER A 339 -5.01 19.10 1.56
N ASN A 340 -4.80 19.24 2.86
CA ASN A 340 -4.52 20.53 3.48
C ASN A 340 -3.15 20.63 4.16
N TYR A 341 -2.16 19.83 3.72
CA TYR A 341 -0.77 20.15 4.04
C TYR A 341 -0.28 21.34 3.24
N THR A 342 -0.99 22.44 3.34
CA THR A 342 -0.47 23.73 2.94
C THR A 342 0.40 24.26 4.04
N PHE A 343 1.67 24.15 3.85
CA PHE A 343 2.62 24.85 4.69
C PHE A 343 2.82 26.25 4.13
N ASP A 344 2.18 27.23 4.75
CA ASP A 344 2.61 28.61 4.62
C ASP A 344 3.91 28.75 5.43
N GLY A 345 5.05 28.49 4.76
CA GLY A 345 6.37 28.61 5.38
C GLY A 345 7.03 27.31 5.84
N ILE A 346 8.21 27.46 6.40
CA ILE A 346 9.14 26.40 6.83
C ILE A 346 8.60 25.57 8.00
N ASP A 347 7.65 26.10 8.77
CA ASP A 347 7.23 25.56 10.07
C ASP A 347 6.47 24.23 10.01
N GLY A 348 5.93 23.87 8.85
CA GLY A 348 5.16 22.63 8.72
C GLY A 348 5.96 21.36 8.50
N ILE A 349 7.24 21.45 8.13
CA ILE A 349 8.11 20.28 7.91
C ILE A 349 8.36 19.52 9.20
N ASP A 350 8.47 20.22 10.32
CA ASP A 350 8.74 19.58 11.62
C ASP A 350 7.62 18.65 12.05
N ASP A 351 6.38 18.91 11.65
CA ASP A 351 5.25 18.04 11.97
C ASP A 351 5.24 16.74 11.17
N VAL A 352 5.76 16.74 9.95
CA VAL A 352 5.82 15.55 9.08
C VAL A 352 7.06 14.71 9.38
N ASN A 353 8.14 15.37 9.83
CA ASN A 353 9.42 14.73 10.16
C ASN A 353 9.40 14.00 11.52
N ARG A 354 8.26 14.01 12.21
CA ARG A 354 8.14 13.38 13.53
C ARG A 354 8.10 11.87 13.43
N ILE A 355 8.79 11.23 14.39
CA ILE A 355 8.59 9.81 14.66
C ILE A 355 7.24 9.58 15.39
N ALA A 356 6.74 10.55 16.14
CA ALA A 356 5.48 10.45 16.86
C ALA A 356 4.28 10.66 15.92
N LEU A 357 3.18 9.95 16.20
CA LEU A 357 1.90 10.15 15.52
C LEU A 357 1.40 11.59 15.72
N THR A 358 0.72 12.12 14.71
CA THR A 358 0.32 13.54 14.69
C THR A 358 -1.03 13.79 15.34
N GLY A 359 -1.19 14.96 15.96
CA GLY A 359 -2.46 15.50 16.45
C GLY A 359 -3.18 14.64 17.46
N ILE A 360 -4.51 14.61 17.37
CA ILE A 360 -5.37 13.74 18.18
C ILE A 360 -5.37 12.36 17.60
N VAL A 361 -4.72 11.42 18.27
CA VAL A 361 -4.59 10.03 17.80
C VAL A 361 -5.92 9.29 17.98
N GLU A 362 -6.42 8.70 16.88
CA GLU A 362 -7.49 7.71 16.92
C GLU A 362 -6.92 6.36 17.34
N HIS A 363 -7.60 5.69 18.24
CA HIS A 363 -7.28 4.33 18.67
C HIS A 363 -8.38 3.38 18.20
N THR A 364 -8.01 2.31 17.53
CA THR A 364 -8.95 1.27 17.06
C THR A 364 -8.57 -0.06 17.67
N PHE A 365 -9.51 -0.70 18.31
CA PHE A 365 -9.44 -2.10 18.72
C PHE A 365 -10.37 -2.91 17.83
N CYS A 366 -9.89 -4.03 17.28
CA CYS A 366 -10.67 -4.91 16.42
C CYS A 366 -10.42 -6.36 16.80
N VAL A 367 -11.51 -7.15 16.83
CA VAL A 367 -11.45 -8.59 16.97
C VAL A 367 -12.30 -9.23 15.87
N SER A 368 -11.76 -10.29 15.24
CA SER A 368 -12.48 -11.06 14.22
C SER A 368 -12.37 -12.55 14.49
N LEU A 369 -13.42 -13.26 14.11
CA LEU A 369 -13.50 -14.73 14.10
C LEU A 369 -14.23 -15.15 12.85
N GLU A 370 -13.62 -16.03 12.09
CA GLU A 370 -14.19 -16.65 10.90
C GLU A 370 -14.03 -18.17 10.97
N GLY A 371 -14.97 -18.88 10.36
CA GLY A 371 -14.88 -20.33 10.26
C GLY A 371 -15.59 -20.85 9.04
N SER A 372 -15.13 -22.01 8.56
CA SER A 372 -15.81 -22.78 7.53
C SER A 372 -15.86 -24.25 7.92
N TYR A 373 -16.91 -24.93 7.49
CA TYR A 373 -17.13 -26.35 7.70
C TYR A 373 -17.61 -27.04 6.43
N SER A 374 -16.92 -28.08 6.00
CA SER A 374 -17.30 -28.88 4.83
C SER A 374 -18.30 -29.96 5.24
N ILE A 375 -19.57 -29.76 4.90
CA ILE A 375 -20.64 -30.74 5.19
C ILE A 375 -20.49 -31.94 4.25
N LEU A 376 -20.16 -31.67 2.99
CA LEU A 376 -19.91 -32.64 1.94
C LEU A 376 -18.73 -32.17 1.09
N PRO A 377 -18.07 -33.04 0.31
CA PRO A 377 -16.94 -32.61 -0.53
C PRO A 377 -17.27 -31.44 -1.49
N TRP A 378 -18.55 -31.26 -1.81
CA TRP A 378 -19.04 -30.23 -2.71
C TRP A 378 -19.88 -29.15 -2.01
N LEU A 379 -20.11 -29.23 -0.69
CA LEU A 379 -20.93 -28.29 0.08
C LEU A 379 -20.23 -27.87 1.35
N SER A 380 -19.99 -26.59 1.49
CA SER A 380 -19.46 -25.99 2.71
C SER A 380 -20.30 -24.81 3.21
N VAL A 381 -20.30 -24.62 4.51
CA VAL A 381 -20.90 -23.47 5.18
C VAL A 381 -19.77 -22.66 5.82
N SER A 382 -19.83 -21.34 5.71
CA SER A 382 -18.90 -20.41 6.34
C SER A 382 -19.66 -19.37 7.14
N GLY A 383 -19.00 -18.78 8.10
CA GLY A 383 -19.54 -17.66 8.86
C GLY A 383 -18.42 -16.91 9.54
N GLY A 384 -18.66 -15.63 9.81
CA GLY A 384 -17.71 -14.79 10.50
C GLY A 384 -18.39 -13.64 11.21
N ALA A 385 -17.68 -13.12 12.21
CA ALA A 385 -18.06 -11.91 12.91
C ALA A 385 -16.81 -11.10 13.22
N ALA A 386 -16.91 -9.78 13.11
CA ALA A 386 -15.88 -8.87 13.51
C ALA A 386 -16.49 -7.68 14.24
N TYR A 387 -15.82 -7.26 15.33
CA TYR A 387 -16.20 -6.11 16.10
C TYR A 387 -15.03 -5.14 16.17
N SER A 388 -15.30 -3.87 15.91
CA SER A 388 -14.34 -2.78 16.15
C SER A 388 -14.91 -1.75 17.11
N TYR A 389 -14.00 -1.19 17.92
CA TYR A 389 -14.29 -0.06 18.78
C TYR A 389 -13.19 0.99 18.63
N ARG A 390 -13.60 2.26 18.44
CA ARG A 390 -12.70 3.37 18.16
C ARG A 390 -12.90 4.47 19.19
N TRP A 391 -11.77 4.98 19.71
CA TRP A 391 -11.69 6.18 20.54
C TRP A 391 -11.10 7.32 19.72
N ASN A 392 -11.50 8.52 20.03
CA ASN A 392 -11.19 9.71 19.25
C ASN A 392 -11.48 9.50 17.75
N PHE A 393 -12.65 8.91 17.48
CA PHE A 393 -13.08 8.57 16.13
C PHE A 393 -13.01 9.79 15.21
N ARG A 394 -12.36 9.63 14.04
CA ARG A 394 -12.05 10.70 13.09
C ARG A 394 -11.09 11.75 13.66
N ASN A 395 -10.23 11.36 14.59
CA ASN A 395 -9.33 12.26 15.30
C ASN A 395 -10.05 13.40 16.04
N GLU A 396 -11.30 13.18 16.47
CA GLU A 396 -12.07 14.09 17.29
C GLU A 396 -12.01 13.65 18.75
N ALA A 397 -11.47 14.51 19.62
CA ALA A 397 -11.27 14.19 21.03
C ALA A 397 -12.57 13.74 21.71
N GLY A 398 -12.53 12.56 22.33
CA GLY A 398 -13.65 11.99 23.08
C GLY A 398 -14.77 11.37 22.24
N ARG A 399 -14.73 11.47 20.92
CA ARG A 399 -15.71 10.81 20.05
C ARG A 399 -15.41 9.31 19.99
N THR A 400 -16.46 8.49 20.08
CA THR A 400 -16.33 7.03 20.02
C THR A 400 -17.23 6.45 18.92
N PHE A 401 -16.85 5.31 18.38
CA PHE A 401 -17.61 4.58 17.38
C PHE A 401 -17.41 3.08 17.56
N GLY A 402 -18.48 2.30 17.52
CA GLY A 402 -18.44 0.84 17.53
C GLY A 402 -19.14 0.28 16.30
N ASN A 403 -18.54 -0.75 15.69
CA ASN A 403 -19.11 -1.43 14.53
C ASN A 403 -19.02 -2.95 14.72
N LEU A 404 -20.14 -3.64 14.46
CA LEU A 404 -20.24 -5.09 14.44
C LEU A 404 -20.71 -5.53 13.06
N GLN A 405 -19.95 -6.41 12.44
CA GLN A 405 -20.31 -7.06 11.19
C GLN A 405 -20.33 -8.56 11.38
N ALA A 406 -21.26 -9.23 10.72
CA ALA A 406 -21.32 -10.68 10.70
C ALA A 406 -21.90 -11.16 9.36
N TYR A 407 -21.48 -12.34 8.95
CA TYR A 407 -21.98 -12.98 7.74
C TYR A 407 -22.14 -14.47 7.92
N VAL A 408 -22.99 -15.08 7.09
CA VAL A 408 -23.09 -16.52 6.88
C VAL A 408 -23.10 -16.77 5.38
N GLY A 409 -22.33 -17.75 4.95
CA GLY A 409 -22.18 -18.11 3.55
C GLY A 409 -22.37 -19.60 3.32
N VAL A 410 -22.83 -19.96 2.14
CA VAL A 410 -22.88 -21.32 1.64
C VAL A 410 -22.13 -21.38 0.33
N SER A 411 -21.19 -22.30 0.20
CA SER A 411 -20.45 -22.53 -1.02
C SER A 411 -20.77 -23.90 -1.60
N ILE A 412 -21.09 -23.92 -2.89
CA ILE A 412 -21.35 -25.16 -3.65
C ILE A 412 -20.32 -25.20 -4.77
N GLY A 413 -19.50 -26.24 -4.78
CA GLY A 413 -18.42 -26.39 -5.76
C GLY A 413 -18.22 -27.86 -6.12
N ASN A 414 -17.58 -28.12 -7.25
CA ASN A 414 -17.11 -29.47 -7.55
C ASN A 414 -15.98 -29.80 -6.57
N GLY A 415 -16.22 -30.74 -5.67
CA GLY A 415 -15.20 -31.29 -4.79
C GLY A 415 -13.99 -31.74 -5.62
N ARG A 416 -12.83 -31.12 -5.33
CA ARG A 416 -11.53 -31.53 -5.89
C ARG A 416 -10.98 -32.70 -5.12
#